data_270ecd85cd6feff9ebf8979e16394133
#
_entry.id   270ecd85cd6feff9ebf8979e16394133
#
_cell.length_a   1.000
_cell.length_b   1.000
_cell.length_c   1.000
_cell.angle_alpha   90.00
_cell.angle_beta   90.00
_cell.angle_gamma   90.00
#
_symmetry.space_group_name_H-M   'P 1'
#
loop_
_entity.id
_entity.type
_entity.pdbx_description
1 polymer ?
#
loop_
_entity_poly.entity_id
_entity_poly.type
_entity_poly.pdbx_seq_one_letter_code
_entity_poly.pdbx_strand_id
1 'polypeptide(L)'
;LAYVLGVDVGTTRTTAAVCRLDGARDAEIVLVVPSSLQLTDAGTFSVGERAVPGWTATGFARRVGDAVPFSLGPETCPAEELTALLIMWVVGEVVAREGEQPRHLAVSHPAGWGPYRRGQLFAAMRAVGLHDVTLVPEPLAAAENHAVRSRVVSKASLAVFSLGSHAFSTSVVRRAQNRTFELVNHVDGVDHHTGADFDDLLQGLVRGRLGKDGQVSSAECEAAKRAFGPSAPSVVVSGVEIARDEFVEEIRPSVEHLVSTFVRAVGTVQPDAVLLVGGACRMPVIGDALSSAVDCRVLAEAAPEHSVAKGLAVAARLVLMGPEVEPEPLDTSVLLHTREQSLRFPVGEVAGPDDDFTAPPPRPPVDVSPLELPPRRVKRVARVLKPAGRRSSSSSRSRDDDEDGR
;
A
#
# COMPACT_ATOMS: atom_id res chain seq x y z
N LEU A 1 -18.01 -7.55 16.80
CA LEU A 1 -17.41 -8.75 16.19
C LEU A 1 -15.90 -8.57 16.09
N ALA A 2 -15.13 -9.54 16.64
CA ALA A 2 -13.67 -9.47 16.63
C ALA A 2 -13.11 -9.33 15.20
N TYR A 3 -12.20 -8.39 15.01
CA TYR A 3 -11.62 -8.08 13.70
C TYR A 3 -10.14 -7.74 13.81
N VAL A 4 -9.47 -7.77 12.67
CA VAL A 4 -8.13 -7.25 12.44
C VAL A 4 -8.17 -6.12 11.42
N LEU A 5 -7.19 -5.23 11.48
CA LEU A 5 -7.15 -4.02 10.68
C LEU A 5 -5.90 -3.99 9.80
N GLY A 6 -6.07 -3.69 8.53
CA GLY A 6 -5.01 -3.36 7.58
C GLY A 6 -5.09 -1.88 7.23
N VAL A 7 -3.97 -1.17 7.32
CA VAL A 7 -3.86 0.25 6.95
C VAL A 7 -2.76 0.43 5.93
N ASP A 8 -3.15 0.85 4.74
CA ASP A 8 -2.25 1.20 3.64
C ASP A 8 -2.10 2.72 3.56
N VAL A 9 -0.88 3.22 3.81
CA VAL A 9 -0.57 4.66 3.78
C VAL A 9 0.07 5.02 2.45
N GLY A 10 -0.76 5.21 1.44
CA GLY A 10 -0.31 5.68 0.14
C GLY A 10 0.09 7.16 0.14
N THR A 11 0.69 7.62 -0.97
CA THR A 11 1.14 9.02 -1.10
C THR A 11 0.02 10.05 -1.12
N THR A 12 -1.13 9.67 -1.68
CA THR A 12 -2.30 10.56 -1.86
C THR A 12 -3.45 10.17 -0.96
N ARG A 13 -3.69 8.87 -0.79
CA ARG A 13 -4.80 8.33 0.00
C ARG A 13 -4.32 7.26 0.94
N THR A 14 -4.88 7.25 2.14
CA THR A 14 -4.74 6.19 3.13
C THR A 14 -6.01 5.39 3.15
N THR A 15 -5.87 4.07 3.05
CA THR A 15 -6.99 3.13 2.98
C THR A 15 -6.93 2.17 4.15
N ALA A 16 -8.07 1.96 4.81
CA ALA A 16 -8.21 0.98 5.87
C ALA A 16 -9.19 -0.12 5.50
N ALA A 17 -8.82 -1.36 5.76
CA ALA A 17 -9.62 -2.54 5.55
C ALA A 17 -9.71 -3.38 6.83
N VAL A 18 -10.88 -3.95 7.08
CA VAL A 18 -11.09 -4.91 8.17
C VAL A 18 -11.28 -6.32 7.63
N CYS A 19 -10.77 -7.30 8.36
CA CYS A 19 -11.06 -8.71 8.15
C CYS A 19 -11.63 -9.29 9.44
N ARG A 20 -12.81 -9.90 9.35
CA ARG A 20 -13.50 -10.51 10.51
C ARG A 20 -12.79 -11.81 10.90
N LEU A 21 -12.73 -12.09 12.20
CA LEU A 21 -12.09 -13.33 12.68
C LEU A 21 -13.02 -14.55 12.65
N ASP A 22 -14.33 -14.30 12.70
CA ASP A 22 -15.40 -15.28 12.76
C ASP A 22 -16.09 -15.58 11.42
N GLY A 23 -15.57 -15.05 10.31
CA GLY A 23 -16.17 -15.14 8.97
C GLY A 23 -15.20 -15.52 7.88
N ALA A 24 -15.63 -15.26 6.64
CA ALA A 24 -14.81 -15.40 5.46
C ALA A 24 -13.53 -14.55 5.56
N ARG A 25 -12.49 -14.94 4.82
CA ARG A 25 -11.20 -14.22 4.79
C ARG A 25 -11.25 -12.92 3.98
N ASP A 26 -12.36 -12.63 3.32
CA ASP A 26 -12.50 -11.42 2.54
C ASP A 26 -12.42 -10.19 3.46
N ALA A 27 -11.52 -9.29 3.07
CA ALA A 27 -11.37 -8.01 3.75
C ALA A 27 -12.25 -6.96 3.09
N GLU A 28 -12.87 -6.12 3.93
CA GLU A 28 -13.75 -5.03 3.54
C GLU A 28 -13.06 -3.69 3.74
N ILE A 29 -13.20 -2.77 2.76
CA ILE A 29 -12.75 -1.39 2.90
C ILE A 29 -13.74 -0.63 3.77
N VAL A 30 -13.25 -0.09 4.87
CA VAL A 30 -14.08 0.65 5.84
C VAL A 30 -13.79 2.15 5.86
N LEU A 31 -12.60 2.56 5.38
CA LEU A 31 -12.22 3.96 5.36
C LEU A 31 -11.25 4.25 4.21
N VAL A 32 -11.47 5.37 3.52
CA VAL A 32 -10.51 5.95 2.57
C VAL A 32 -10.45 7.45 2.85
N VAL A 33 -9.24 7.95 3.13
CA VAL A 33 -9.02 9.37 3.46
C VAL A 33 -7.80 9.90 2.72
N PRO A 34 -7.67 11.23 2.53
CA PRO A 34 -6.45 11.84 2.03
C PRO A 34 -5.26 11.57 2.95
N SER A 35 -4.09 11.28 2.38
CA SER A 35 -2.82 11.20 3.12
C SER A 35 -2.27 12.60 3.37
N SER A 36 -3.04 13.44 4.06
CA SER A 36 -2.71 14.81 4.38
C SER A 36 -3.01 15.13 5.84
N LEU A 37 -2.10 15.87 6.48
CA LEU A 37 -2.25 16.36 7.85
C LEU A 37 -2.06 17.87 7.87
N GLN A 38 -3.05 18.57 8.39
CA GLN A 38 -3.00 20.01 8.57
C GLN A 38 -2.81 20.34 10.06
N LEU A 39 -1.81 21.14 10.37
CA LEU A 39 -1.67 21.74 11.69
C LEU A 39 -2.68 22.87 11.83
N THR A 40 -3.52 22.82 12.87
CA THR A 40 -4.52 23.84 13.16
C THR A 40 -3.96 24.92 14.08
N ASP A 41 -4.61 26.07 14.17
CA ASP A 41 -4.24 27.16 15.08
C ASP A 41 -4.27 26.72 16.55
N ALA A 42 -5.06 25.70 16.89
CA ALA A 42 -5.08 25.11 18.22
C ALA A 42 -3.88 24.18 18.50
N GLY A 43 -2.94 24.05 17.56
CA GLY A 43 -1.78 23.18 17.69
C GLY A 43 -2.09 21.69 17.63
N THR A 44 -3.24 21.29 17.07
CA THR A 44 -3.65 19.90 16.81
C THR A 44 -3.57 19.59 15.33
N PHE A 45 -3.50 18.31 14.98
CA PHE A 45 -3.58 17.90 13.58
C PHE A 45 -5.02 17.53 13.18
N SER A 46 -5.39 17.87 11.95
CA SER A 46 -6.61 17.40 11.29
C SER A 46 -6.28 16.68 9.99
N VAL A 47 -7.07 15.67 9.66
CA VAL A 47 -7.04 14.99 8.36
C VAL A 47 -8.05 15.67 7.46
N GLY A 48 -7.66 16.09 6.25
CA GLY A 48 -8.58 16.79 5.37
C GLY A 48 -8.09 16.94 3.93
N GLU A 49 -9.02 17.25 3.04
CA GLU A 49 -8.75 17.41 1.61
C GLU A 49 -8.19 18.81 1.26
N ARG A 50 -8.47 19.80 2.09
CA ARG A 50 -8.09 21.19 1.82
C ARG A 50 -6.67 21.47 2.29
N ALA A 51 -5.76 21.62 1.33
CA ALA A 51 -4.39 22.03 1.64
C ALA A 51 -4.33 23.54 1.95
N VAL A 52 -3.72 23.88 3.10
CA VAL A 52 -3.34 25.24 3.45
C VAL A 52 -1.81 25.32 3.33
N PRO A 53 -1.27 26.14 2.40
CA PRO A 53 0.17 26.23 2.20
C PRO A 53 0.91 26.57 3.50
N GLY A 54 2.01 25.85 3.77
CA GLY A 54 2.82 26.02 4.97
C GLY A 54 2.22 25.41 6.26
N TRP A 55 0.97 24.93 6.22
CA TRP A 55 0.28 24.31 7.37
C TRP A 55 -0.17 22.87 7.12
N THR A 56 -0.07 22.40 5.87
CA THR A 56 -0.47 21.04 5.47
C THR A 56 0.74 20.24 4.98
N ALA A 57 0.94 19.06 5.53
CA ALA A 57 1.88 18.07 5.04
C ALA A 57 1.18 17.05 4.15
N THR A 58 1.79 16.74 3.02
CA THR A 58 1.42 15.66 2.10
C THR A 58 2.67 14.87 1.70
N GLY A 59 2.52 13.63 1.20
CA GLY A 59 3.65 12.84 0.72
C GLY A 59 4.64 12.38 1.79
N PHE A 60 4.33 12.58 3.07
CA PHE A 60 5.23 12.27 4.19
C PHE A 60 5.49 10.76 4.33
N ALA A 61 4.56 9.89 3.95
CA ALA A 61 4.74 8.46 4.06
C ALA A 61 5.99 7.95 3.29
N ARG A 62 6.31 8.55 2.14
CA ARG A 62 7.53 8.19 1.37
C ARG A 62 8.82 8.75 1.96
N ARG A 63 8.73 9.75 2.82
CA ARG A 63 9.86 10.44 3.43
C ARG A 63 10.22 9.92 4.82
N VAL A 64 9.61 8.85 5.27
CA VAL A 64 9.96 8.19 6.53
C VAL A 64 11.45 7.87 6.57
N GLY A 65 12.12 8.34 7.62
CA GLY A 65 13.56 8.21 7.79
C GLY A 65 14.42 9.24 7.05
N ASP A 66 13.81 10.24 6.40
CA ASP A 66 14.56 11.37 5.85
C ASP A 66 15.02 12.30 6.98
N ALA A 67 16.23 12.85 6.83
CA ALA A 67 16.80 13.75 7.82
C ALA A 67 16.10 15.13 7.89
N VAL A 68 15.42 15.52 6.80
CA VAL A 68 14.75 16.84 6.69
C VAL A 68 13.30 16.71 7.11
N PRO A 69 12.89 17.33 8.23
CA PRO A 69 11.50 17.29 8.68
C PRO A 69 10.60 18.21 7.82
N PHE A 70 9.29 18.06 7.99
CA PHE A 70 8.29 18.99 7.47
C PHE A 70 8.20 20.23 8.36
N SER A 71 8.15 21.41 7.75
CA SER A 71 7.85 22.67 8.45
C SER A 71 6.36 22.97 8.29
N LEU A 72 5.65 23.04 9.41
CA LEU A 72 4.20 23.27 9.46
C LEU A 72 3.93 24.42 10.43
N GLY A 73 3.76 25.63 9.89
CA GLY A 73 3.72 26.84 10.70
C GLY A 73 4.97 26.95 11.59
N PRO A 74 4.82 27.06 12.91
CA PRO A 74 5.96 27.17 13.85
C PRO A 74 6.60 25.82 14.21
N GLU A 75 6.04 24.69 13.76
CA GLU A 75 6.45 23.34 14.15
C GLU A 75 7.27 22.66 13.06
N THR A 76 8.17 21.78 13.51
CA THR A 76 8.90 20.86 12.64
C THR A 76 8.56 19.44 13.02
N CYS A 77 8.08 18.65 12.04
CA CYS A 77 7.58 17.29 12.25
C CYS A 77 8.32 16.31 11.34
N PRO A 78 9.00 15.31 11.91
CA PRO A 78 9.55 14.21 11.13
C PRO A 78 8.47 13.45 10.35
N ALA A 79 8.84 12.91 9.21
CA ALA A 79 7.89 12.20 8.33
C ALA A 79 7.27 10.96 9.01
N GLU A 80 8.06 10.24 9.80
CA GLU A 80 7.60 9.08 10.57
C GLU A 80 6.58 9.44 11.64
N GLU A 81 6.71 10.61 12.28
CA GLU A 81 5.74 11.09 13.26
C GLU A 81 4.41 11.44 12.59
N LEU A 82 4.44 12.14 11.47
CA LEU A 82 3.23 12.46 10.69
C LEU A 82 2.54 11.18 10.20
N THR A 83 3.32 10.21 9.74
CA THR A 83 2.78 8.91 9.28
C THR A 83 2.10 8.18 10.44
N ALA A 84 2.76 8.09 11.59
CA ALA A 84 2.20 7.44 12.79
C ALA A 84 0.94 8.16 13.32
N LEU A 85 0.90 9.49 13.29
CA LEU A 85 -0.27 10.28 13.66
C LEU A 85 -1.47 10.00 12.74
N LEU A 86 -1.23 9.91 11.41
CA LEU A 86 -2.29 9.57 10.47
C LEU A 86 -2.81 8.14 10.71
N ILE A 87 -1.92 7.17 10.92
CA ILE A 87 -2.32 5.79 11.21
C ILE A 87 -3.13 5.74 12.51
N MET A 88 -2.68 6.41 13.57
CA MET A 88 -3.39 6.47 14.86
C MET A 88 -4.80 7.07 14.69
N TRP A 89 -4.92 8.14 13.91
CA TRP A 89 -6.22 8.75 13.61
C TRP A 89 -7.14 7.79 12.85
N VAL A 90 -6.61 7.10 11.81
CA VAL A 90 -7.35 6.08 11.05
C VAL A 90 -7.83 4.94 11.95
N VAL A 91 -6.98 4.44 12.84
CA VAL A 91 -7.36 3.42 13.83
C VAL A 91 -8.50 3.93 14.71
N GLY A 92 -8.42 5.17 15.20
CA GLY A 92 -9.46 5.80 16.00
C GLY A 92 -10.81 5.90 15.29
N GLU A 93 -10.82 6.28 14.00
CA GLU A 93 -12.02 6.36 13.17
C GLU A 93 -12.65 4.97 12.94
N VAL A 94 -11.81 3.96 12.70
CA VAL A 94 -12.30 2.57 12.54
C VAL A 94 -12.88 2.05 13.86
N VAL A 95 -12.18 2.27 14.98
CA VAL A 95 -12.70 1.89 16.32
C VAL A 95 -14.02 2.56 16.63
N ALA A 96 -14.19 3.84 16.26
CA ALA A 96 -15.45 4.55 16.46
C ALA A 96 -16.63 3.95 15.65
N ARG A 97 -16.33 3.33 14.50
CA ARG A 97 -17.32 2.65 13.63
C ARG A 97 -17.61 1.22 14.09
N GLU A 98 -16.55 0.48 14.43
CA GLU A 98 -16.64 -0.93 14.81
C GLU A 98 -17.08 -1.14 16.27
N GLY A 99 -16.89 -0.14 17.14
CA GLY A 99 -17.24 -0.18 18.55
C GLY A 99 -16.25 -0.90 19.45
N GLU A 100 -15.18 -1.49 18.88
CA GLU A 100 -14.12 -2.18 19.62
C GLU A 100 -12.74 -2.00 18.95
N GLN A 101 -11.68 -2.30 19.71
CA GLN A 101 -10.31 -2.24 19.19
C GLN A 101 -10.03 -3.44 18.25
N PRO A 102 -9.22 -3.24 17.20
CA PRO A 102 -8.75 -4.36 16.39
C PRO A 102 -7.87 -5.29 17.22
N ARG A 103 -7.96 -6.60 16.98
CA ARG A 103 -7.12 -7.60 17.64
C ARG A 103 -5.68 -7.55 17.18
N HIS A 104 -5.44 -7.05 15.98
CA HIS A 104 -4.11 -6.84 15.43
C HIS A 104 -4.17 -5.79 14.32
N LEU A 105 -3.07 -5.06 14.13
CA LEU A 105 -2.89 -4.04 13.10
C LEU A 105 -1.75 -4.43 12.17
N ALA A 106 -2.01 -4.47 10.86
CA ALA A 106 -0.95 -4.52 9.84
C ALA A 106 -0.89 -3.19 9.08
N VAL A 107 0.32 -2.70 8.84
CA VAL A 107 0.59 -1.45 8.13
C VAL A 107 1.52 -1.71 6.97
N SER A 108 1.24 -1.11 5.81
CA SER A 108 2.08 -1.19 4.62
C SER A 108 3.39 -0.44 4.77
N HIS A 109 4.38 -0.90 4.03
CA HIS A 109 5.56 -0.11 3.70
C HIS A 109 6.08 -0.47 2.30
N PRO A 110 6.75 0.45 1.59
CA PRO A 110 7.42 0.15 0.34
C PRO A 110 8.42 -1.00 0.49
N ALA A 111 8.46 -1.91 -0.47
CA ALA A 111 9.32 -3.10 -0.38
C ALA A 111 10.81 -2.76 -0.37
N GLY A 112 11.22 -1.63 -0.97
CA GLY A 112 12.59 -1.12 -0.94
C GLY A 112 13.08 -0.57 0.42
N TRP A 113 12.21 -0.51 1.44
CA TRP A 113 12.64 0.01 2.74
C TRP A 113 13.53 -0.97 3.50
N GLY A 114 14.74 -0.52 3.80
CA GLY A 114 15.66 -1.22 4.69
C GLY A 114 15.23 -1.17 6.17
N PRO A 115 16.00 -1.85 7.06
CA PRO A 115 15.71 -1.91 8.49
C PRO A 115 15.59 -0.55 9.16
N TYR A 116 16.37 0.44 8.73
CA TYR A 116 16.37 1.79 9.30
C TYR A 116 15.00 2.46 9.16
N ARG A 117 14.45 2.59 7.94
CA ARG A 117 13.15 3.25 7.70
C ARG A 117 12.02 2.53 8.41
N ARG A 118 12.01 1.19 8.37
CA ARG A 118 11.03 0.37 9.09
C ARG A 118 11.12 0.59 10.60
N GLY A 119 12.34 0.68 11.14
CA GLY A 119 12.58 0.96 12.56
C GLY A 119 12.09 2.34 12.98
N GLN A 120 12.29 3.38 12.15
CA GLN A 120 11.79 4.74 12.43
C GLN A 120 10.25 4.77 12.48
N LEU A 121 9.58 4.17 11.49
CA LEU A 121 8.11 4.10 11.49
C LEU A 121 7.58 3.31 12.70
N PHE A 122 8.20 2.17 13.00
CA PHE A 122 7.80 1.33 14.13
C PHE A 122 7.95 2.07 15.47
N ALA A 123 9.08 2.78 15.65
CA ALA A 123 9.30 3.59 16.84
C ALA A 123 8.28 4.74 16.97
N ALA A 124 7.97 5.43 15.88
CA ALA A 124 6.98 6.49 15.86
C ALA A 124 5.56 5.97 16.17
N MET A 125 5.16 4.82 15.63
CA MET A 125 3.88 4.19 15.94
C MET A 125 3.78 3.82 17.43
N ARG A 126 4.83 3.26 18.01
CA ARG A 126 4.87 2.97 19.45
C ARG A 126 4.76 4.24 20.31
N ALA A 127 5.36 5.35 19.87
CA ALA A 127 5.29 6.63 20.57
C ALA A 127 3.87 7.21 20.63
N VAL A 128 3.01 6.87 19.65
CA VAL A 128 1.59 7.27 19.64
C VAL A 128 0.66 6.19 20.23
N GLY A 129 1.20 5.11 20.83
CA GLY A 129 0.44 4.08 21.53
C GLY A 129 0.05 2.87 20.69
N LEU A 130 0.52 2.76 19.45
CA LEU A 130 0.30 1.59 18.60
C LEU A 130 1.42 0.57 18.83
N HIS A 131 1.15 -0.45 19.64
CA HIS A 131 2.17 -1.41 20.10
C HIS A 131 2.14 -2.73 19.33
N ASP A 132 0.94 -3.26 19.03
CA ASP A 132 0.73 -4.56 18.37
C ASP A 132 0.56 -4.35 16.87
N VAL A 133 1.68 -4.05 16.20
CA VAL A 133 1.69 -3.72 14.76
C VAL A 133 2.65 -4.63 14.01
N THR A 134 2.20 -5.17 12.88
CA THR A 134 3.05 -5.83 11.89
C THR A 134 3.25 -4.92 10.69
N LEU A 135 4.51 -4.68 10.31
CA LEU A 135 4.85 -4.01 9.06
C LEU A 135 4.97 -5.03 7.93
N VAL A 136 4.21 -4.81 6.85
CA VAL A 136 4.15 -5.73 5.71
C VAL A 136 4.52 -4.99 4.43
N PRO A 137 5.45 -5.53 3.60
CA PRO A 137 5.74 -4.96 2.29
C PRO A 137 4.49 -4.97 1.39
N GLU A 138 4.21 -3.85 0.70
CA GLU A 138 3.06 -3.68 -0.20
C GLU A 138 2.83 -4.85 -1.16
N PRO A 139 3.86 -5.40 -1.89
CA PRO A 139 3.64 -6.50 -2.83
C PRO A 139 3.26 -7.82 -2.16
N LEU A 140 3.72 -8.06 -0.91
CA LEU A 140 3.31 -9.25 -0.16
C LEU A 140 1.84 -9.13 0.25
N ALA A 141 1.41 -7.95 0.71
CA ALA A 141 0.01 -7.70 1.02
C ALA A 141 -0.88 -7.90 -0.22
N ALA A 142 -0.50 -7.34 -1.37
CA ALA A 142 -1.25 -7.53 -2.62
C ALA A 142 -1.38 -9.02 -3.01
N ALA A 143 -0.31 -9.81 -2.84
CA ALA A 143 -0.32 -11.23 -3.10
C ALA A 143 -1.21 -12.01 -2.12
N GLU A 144 -1.23 -11.64 -0.82
CA GLU A 144 -2.13 -12.23 0.16
C GLU A 144 -3.60 -11.94 -0.17
N ASN A 145 -3.94 -10.72 -0.61
CA ASN A 145 -5.29 -10.40 -1.08
C ASN A 145 -5.71 -11.25 -2.27
N HIS A 146 -4.80 -11.43 -3.25
CA HIS A 146 -5.05 -12.29 -4.40
C HIS A 146 -5.29 -13.75 -4.00
N ALA A 147 -4.49 -14.26 -3.06
CA ALA A 147 -4.57 -15.66 -2.59
C ALA A 147 -5.86 -16.00 -1.81
N VAL A 148 -6.64 -15.00 -1.36
CA VAL A 148 -7.97 -15.23 -0.78
C VAL A 148 -8.96 -15.74 -1.83
N ARG A 149 -8.88 -15.23 -3.05
CA ARG A 149 -9.85 -15.51 -4.12
C ARG A 149 -9.34 -16.49 -5.17
N SER A 150 -8.03 -16.71 -5.20
CA SER A 150 -7.37 -17.53 -6.21
C SER A 150 -6.44 -18.53 -5.54
N ARG A 151 -6.55 -19.79 -5.95
CA ARG A 151 -5.62 -20.81 -5.46
C ARG A 151 -4.22 -20.53 -6.03
N VAL A 152 -3.30 -20.14 -5.16
CA VAL A 152 -1.88 -20.00 -5.48
C VAL A 152 -1.14 -21.20 -4.89
N VAL A 153 -0.59 -22.05 -5.76
CA VAL A 153 0.13 -23.26 -5.34
C VAL A 153 1.50 -22.91 -4.73
N SER A 154 2.03 -23.81 -3.90
CA SER A 154 3.38 -23.64 -3.35
C SER A 154 4.42 -23.50 -4.47
N LYS A 155 5.41 -22.64 -4.26
CA LYS A 155 6.45 -22.23 -5.22
C LYS A 155 5.97 -21.40 -6.42
N ALA A 156 4.67 -21.16 -6.59
CA ALA A 156 4.19 -20.25 -7.61
C ALA A 156 4.76 -18.85 -7.39
N SER A 157 5.12 -18.18 -8.48
CA SER A 157 5.66 -16.81 -8.48
C SER A 157 4.63 -15.85 -9.08
N LEU A 158 4.39 -14.74 -8.40
CA LEU A 158 3.54 -13.66 -8.89
C LEU A 158 4.40 -12.44 -9.11
N ALA A 159 4.23 -11.76 -10.24
CA ALA A 159 4.79 -10.45 -10.42
C ALA A 159 3.77 -9.40 -9.99
N VAL A 160 4.20 -8.35 -9.30
CA VAL A 160 3.35 -7.24 -8.86
C VAL A 160 3.81 -5.99 -9.58
N PHE A 161 2.93 -5.43 -10.42
CA PHE A 161 3.10 -4.14 -11.06
C PHE A 161 2.28 -3.11 -10.26
N SER A 162 2.97 -2.25 -9.53
CA SER A 162 2.34 -1.26 -8.64
C SER A 162 2.51 0.13 -9.23
N LEU A 163 1.39 0.78 -9.60
CA LEU A 163 1.38 2.13 -10.15
C LEU A 163 0.39 3.01 -9.38
N GLY A 164 0.93 3.84 -8.51
CA GLY A 164 0.20 4.83 -7.73
C GLY A 164 0.18 6.22 -8.37
N SER A 165 -0.20 7.21 -7.57
CA SER A 165 -0.17 8.63 -7.99
C SER A 165 1.26 9.14 -8.15
N HIS A 166 2.16 8.83 -7.19
CA HIS A 166 3.54 9.33 -7.18
C HIS A 166 4.57 8.22 -7.03
N ALA A 167 4.21 6.99 -7.30
CA ALA A 167 5.10 5.86 -7.16
C ALA A 167 4.82 4.81 -8.21
N PHE A 168 5.90 4.26 -8.73
CA PHE A 168 5.93 3.03 -9.51
C PHE A 168 6.90 2.06 -8.85
N SER A 169 6.52 0.82 -8.72
CA SER A 169 7.43 -0.26 -8.35
C SER A 169 7.00 -1.57 -9.00
N THR A 170 7.96 -2.46 -9.12
CA THR A 170 7.72 -3.81 -9.59
C THR A 170 8.38 -4.80 -8.65
N SER A 171 7.72 -5.91 -8.38
CA SER A 171 8.22 -6.94 -7.47
C SER A 171 7.88 -8.32 -8.00
N VAL A 172 8.70 -9.29 -7.63
CA VAL A 172 8.39 -10.71 -7.78
C VAL A 172 8.26 -11.31 -6.41
N VAL A 173 7.15 -11.95 -6.14
CA VAL A 173 6.89 -12.65 -4.89
C VAL A 173 6.66 -14.14 -5.16
N ARG A 174 7.03 -14.99 -4.21
CA ARG A 174 6.89 -16.43 -4.33
C ARG A 174 6.10 -17.00 -3.16
N ARG A 175 5.21 -17.92 -3.45
CA ARG A 175 4.47 -18.66 -2.42
C ARG A 175 5.39 -19.67 -1.75
N ALA A 176 5.69 -19.50 -0.47
CA ALA A 176 6.48 -20.43 0.33
C ALA A 176 5.67 -21.68 0.72
N GLN A 177 6.34 -22.72 1.22
CA GLN A 177 5.69 -23.96 1.66
C GLN A 177 4.74 -23.73 2.84
N ASN A 178 5.08 -22.79 3.73
CA ASN A 178 4.25 -22.39 4.88
C ASN A 178 3.04 -21.52 4.47
N ARG A 179 2.78 -21.40 3.15
CA ARG A 179 1.66 -20.62 2.59
C ARG A 179 1.72 -19.10 2.81
N THR A 180 2.86 -18.56 3.18
CA THR A 180 3.12 -17.12 3.14
C THR A 180 3.80 -16.74 1.82
N PHE A 181 3.86 -15.45 1.49
CA PHE A 181 4.64 -14.97 0.37
C PHE A 181 6.00 -14.43 0.83
N GLU A 182 7.00 -14.63 -0.01
CA GLU A 182 8.35 -14.12 0.14
C GLU A 182 8.70 -13.19 -1.02
N LEU A 183 9.39 -12.09 -0.72
CA LEU A 183 9.89 -11.19 -1.74
C LEU A 183 11.13 -11.80 -2.40
N VAL A 184 11.06 -12.04 -3.70
CA VAL A 184 12.16 -12.59 -4.50
C VAL A 184 12.98 -11.50 -5.15
N ASN A 185 12.31 -10.49 -5.72
CA ASN A 185 12.94 -9.34 -6.35
C ASN A 185 12.06 -8.10 -6.19
N HIS A 186 12.71 -6.94 -6.19
CA HIS A 186 12.03 -5.65 -6.12
C HIS A 186 12.87 -4.58 -6.81
N VAL A 187 12.19 -3.75 -7.58
CA VAL A 187 12.77 -2.58 -8.22
C VAL A 187 11.82 -1.41 -8.01
N ASP A 188 12.29 -0.36 -7.37
CA ASP A 188 11.61 0.94 -7.38
C ASP A 188 11.82 1.59 -8.75
N GLY A 189 10.77 2.11 -9.31
CA GLY A 189 10.85 2.92 -10.53
C GLY A 189 11.42 4.31 -10.27
N VAL A 190 11.71 5.01 -11.36
CA VAL A 190 12.05 6.44 -11.30
C VAL A 190 10.82 7.27 -10.92
N ASP A 191 11.04 8.45 -10.36
CA ASP A 191 9.98 9.35 -9.85
C ASP A 191 9.14 10.02 -10.95
N HIS A 192 9.18 9.50 -12.17
CA HIS A 192 8.42 9.97 -13.33
C HIS A 192 7.59 8.84 -13.92
N HIS A 193 6.63 9.16 -14.77
CA HIS A 193 5.71 8.21 -15.40
C HIS A 193 4.69 7.59 -14.43
N THR A 194 4.29 8.36 -13.42
CA THR A 194 3.30 7.96 -12.40
C THR A 194 1.90 8.47 -12.72
N GLY A 195 0.93 8.14 -11.88
CA GLY A 195 -0.43 8.62 -12.06
C GLY A 195 -0.57 10.15 -12.03
N ALA A 196 0.27 10.87 -11.28
CA ALA A 196 0.29 12.33 -11.24
C ALA A 196 0.88 12.92 -12.53
N ASP A 197 1.94 12.30 -13.08
CA ASP A 197 2.48 12.74 -14.37
C ASP A 197 1.44 12.60 -15.50
N PHE A 198 0.59 11.57 -15.43
CA PHE A 198 -0.53 11.44 -16.38
C PHE A 198 -1.59 12.53 -16.19
N ASP A 199 -1.82 12.99 -14.95
CA ASP A 199 -2.68 14.15 -14.70
C ASP A 199 -2.08 15.43 -15.26
N ASP A 200 -0.76 15.60 -15.14
CA ASP A 200 -0.04 16.76 -15.70
C ASP A 200 -0.06 16.74 -17.25
N LEU A 201 0.09 15.59 -17.89
CA LEU A 201 -0.06 15.44 -19.34
C LEU A 201 -1.48 15.80 -19.80
N LEU A 202 -2.51 15.31 -19.11
CA LEU A 202 -3.89 15.67 -19.39
C LEU A 202 -4.13 17.16 -19.20
N GLN A 203 -3.58 17.75 -18.15
CA GLN A 203 -3.63 19.20 -17.91
C GLN A 203 -2.96 19.97 -19.04
N GLY A 204 -1.84 19.47 -19.58
CA GLY A 204 -1.15 20.05 -20.73
C GLY A 204 -2.03 20.08 -21.99
N LEU A 205 -2.71 18.97 -22.30
CA LEU A 205 -3.65 18.88 -23.42
C LEU A 205 -4.79 19.89 -23.28
N VAL A 206 -5.39 20.00 -22.10
CA VAL A 206 -6.50 20.93 -21.84
C VAL A 206 -6.04 22.40 -21.95
N ARG A 207 -4.89 22.74 -21.35
CA ARG A 207 -4.30 24.08 -21.43
C ARG A 207 -3.96 24.49 -22.84
N GLY A 208 -3.46 23.57 -23.66
CA GLY A 208 -3.16 23.83 -25.07
C GLY A 208 -4.39 24.30 -25.85
N ARG A 209 -5.61 23.88 -25.46
CA ARG A 209 -6.88 24.25 -26.07
C ARG A 209 -7.52 25.49 -25.45
N LEU A 210 -7.36 25.71 -24.16
CA LEU A 210 -7.90 26.88 -23.45
C LEU A 210 -7.10 28.14 -23.72
N GLY A 211 -5.83 28.02 -24.15
CA GLY A 211 -4.94 29.17 -24.34
C GLY A 211 -4.33 29.69 -23.02
N LYS A 212 -3.66 30.85 -23.08
CA LYS A 212 -2.79 31.34 -21.99
C LYS A 212 -3.50 31.66 -20.67
N ASP A 213 -4.79 31.99 -20.72
CA ASP A 213 -5.57 32.40 -19.54
C ASP A 213 -6.39 31.25 -18.92
N GLY A 214 -6.34 30.07 -19.52
CA GLY A 214 -7.10 28.93 -19.06
C GLY A 214 -6.52 28.31 -17.78
N GLN A 215 -7.30 28.30 -16.70
CA GLN A 215 -6.98 27.62 -15.47
C GLN A 215 -7.60 26.23 -15.48
N VAL A 216 -6.77 25.21 -15.18
CA VAL A 216 -7.19 23.82 -15.06
C VAL A 216 -6.69 23.29 -13.74
N SER A 217 -7.58 22.72 -12.96
CA SER A 217 -7.27 22.14 -11.66
C SER A 217 -6.73 20.72 -11.83
N SER A 218 -5.66 20.36 -11.10
CA SER A 218 -5.15 18.99 -11.07
C SER A 218 -6.20 17.99 -10.55
N ALA A 219 -7.11 18.43 -9.67
CA ALA A 219 -8.20 17.58 -9.17
C ALA A 219 -9.23 17.25 -10.27
N GLU A 220 -9.51 18.20 -11.17
CA GLU A 220 -10.37 17.94 -12.33
C GLU A 220 -9.72 16.97 -13.31
N CYS A 221 -8.39 17.09 -13.52
CA CYS A 221 -7.63 16.14 -14.36
C CYS A 221 -7.60 14.74 -13.73
N GLU A 222 -7.38 14.62 -12.43
CA GLU A 222 -7.44 13.33 -11.72
C GLU A 222 -8.83 12.69 -11.86
N ALA A 223 -9.89 13.47 -11.65
CA ALA A 223 -11.27 12.99 -11.80
C ALA A 223 -11.57 12.52 -13.24
N ALA A 224 -11.14 13.30 -14.23
CA ALA A 224 -11.32 13.00 -15.63
C ALA A 224 -10.53 11.74 -16.05
N LYS A 225 -9.26 11.62 -15.63
CA LYS A 225 -8.44 10.42 -15.86
C LYS A 225 -9.13 9.17 -15.32
N ARG A 226 -9.74 9.25 -14.14
CA ARG A 226 -10.50 8.13 -13.55
C ARG A 226 -11.79 7.82 -14.28
N ALA A 227 -12.38 8.80 -14.96
CA ALA A 227 -13.59 8.62 -15.74
C ALA A 227 -13.35 7.95 -17.09
N PHE A 228 -12.13 7.98 -17.63
CA PHE A 228 -11.79 7.24 -18.83
C PHE A 228 -11.95 5.72 -18.62
N GLY A 229 -12.81 5.11 -19.39
CA GLY A 229 -13.10 3.68 -19.32
C GLY A 229 -13.67 3.16 -20.63
N PRO A 230 -13.99 1.87 -20.75
CA PRO A 230 -14.56 1.30 -21.97
C PRO A 230 -15.83 2.02 -22.44
N SER A 231 -16.63 2.54 -21.50
CA SER A 231 -17.90 3.23 -21.77
C SER A 231 -17.78 4.74 -21.89
N ALA A 232 -16.60 5.34 -21.69
CA ALA A 232 -16.36 6.77 -21.76
C ALA A 232 -15.27 7.07 -22.81
N PRO A 233 -15.65 7.29 -24.09
CA PRO A 233 -14.70 7.57 -25.16
C PRO A 233 -14.08 8.96 -25.07
N SER A 234 -14.70 9.88 -24.33
CA SER A 234 -14.19 11.23 -24.07
C SER A 234 -14.57 11.70 -22.67
N VAL A 235 -13.87 12.71 -22.19
CA VAL A 235 -14.17 13.42 -20.94
C VAL A 235 -14.13 14.93 -21.18
N VAL A 236 -14.83 15.69 -20.32
CA VAL A 236 -14.83 17.15 -20.36
C VAL A 236 -14.09 17.67 -19.12
N VAL A 237 -13.05 18.49 -19.33
CA VAL A 237 -12.26 19.13 -18.27
C VAL A 237 -12.26 20.64 -18.53
N SER A 238 -12.73 21.43 -17.58
CA SER A 238 -12.84 22.88 -17.71
C SER A 238 -13.51 23.33 -19.02
N GLY A 239 -14.52 22.58 -19.49
CA GLY A 239 -15.24 22.88 -20.74
C GLY A 239 -14.55 22.40 -22.04
N VAL A 240 -13.39 21.75 -21.92
CA VAL A 240 -12.65 21.17 -23.07
C VAL A 240 -12.91 19.66 -23.12
N GLU A 241 -13.38 19.19 -24.28
CA GLU A 241 -13.53 17.76 -24.52
C GLU A 241 -12.17 17.17 -24.97
N ILE A 242 -11.76 16.10 -24.27
CA ILE A 242 -10.57 15.30 -24.59
C ILE A 242 -11.00 13.88 -24.93
N ALA A 243 -10.62 13.40 -26.10
CA ALA A 243 -10.85 12.02 -26.50
C ALA A 243 -9.91 11.08 -25.73
N ARG A 244 -10.42 9.90 -25.36
CA ARG A 244 -9.60 8.88 -24.68
C ARG A 244 -8.37 8.50 -25.51
N ASP A 245 -8.54 8.28 -26.81
CA ASP A 245 -7.46 7.83 -27.68
C ASP A 245 -6.35 8.89 -27.78
N GLU A 246 -6.69 10.18 -27.79
CA GLU A 246 -5.73 11.29 -27.75
C GLU A 246 -4.92 11.27 -26.43
N PHE A 247 -5.59 11.09 -25.31
CA PHE A 247 -4.91 11.00 -24.02
C PHE A 247 -4.03 9.73 -23.94
N VAL A 248 -4.48 8.61 -24.48
CA VAL A 248 -3.71 7.36 -24.54
C VAL A 248 -2.45 7.53 -25.37
N GLU A 249 -2.51 8.24 -26.51
CA GLU A 249 -1.33 8.53 -27.32
C GLU A 249 -0.32 9.41 -26.54
N GLU A 250 -0.80 10.39 -25.79
CA GLU A 250 0.07 11.27 -24.99
C GLU A 250 0.83 10.51 -23.88
N ILE A 251 0.17 9.56 -23.22
CA ILE A 251 0.81 8.77 -22.15
C ILE A 251 1.56 7.54 -22.66
N ARG A 252 1.43 7.17 -23.93
CA ARG A 252 2.03 5.96 -24.52
C ARG A 252 3.53 5.82 -24.24
N PRO A 253 4.39 6.84 -24.42
CA PRO A 253 5.83 6.73 -24.14
C PRO A 253 6.09 6.38 -22.65
N SER A 254 5.29 6.93 -21.76
CA SER A 254 5.37 6.64 -20.33
C SER A 254 4.99 5.19 -20.02
N VAL A 255 3.92 4.71 -20.61
CA VAL A 255 3.46 3.31 -20.45
C VAL A 255 4.51 2.34 -20.98
N GLU A 256 5.09 2.60 -22.15
CA GLU A 256 6.16 1.78 -22.73
C GLU A 256 7.40 1.72 -21.83
N HIS A 257 7.78 2.85 -21.23
CA HIS A 257 8.87 2.92 -20.25
C HIS A 257 8.59 2.05 -19.02
N LEU A 258 7.39 2.17 -18.45
CA LEU A 258 6.96 1.38 -17.28
C LEU A 258 6.98 -0.13 -17.59
N VAL A 259 6.43 -0.54 -18.74
CA VAL A 259 6.41 -1.94 -19.18
C VAL A 259 7.85 -2.46 -19.41
N SER A 260 8.71 -1.67 -20.08
CA SER A 260 10.10 -2.08 -20.28
C SER A 260 10.87 -2.23 -18.95
N THR A 261 10.62 -1.37 -17.99
CA THR A 261 11.19 -1.45 -16.65
C THR A 261 10.69 -2.68 -15.90
N PHE A 262 9.39 -2.97 -16.01
CA PHE A 262 8.78 -4.19 -15.46
C PHE A 262 9.42 -5.46 -16.04
N VAL A 263 9.49 -5.58 -17.35
CA VAL A 263 10.06 -6.76 -18.03
C VAL A 263 11.52 -6.98 -17.61
N ARG A 264 12.32 -5.92 -17.52
CA ARG A 264 13.71 -6.02 -17.02
C ARG A 264 13.78 -6.47 -15.56
N ALA A 265 12.88 -5.98 -14.72
CA ALA A 265 12.86 -6.32 -13.30
C ALA A 265 12.40 -7.76 -13.03
N VAL A 266 11.45 -8.25 -13.81
CA VAL A 266 11.03 -9.66 -13.77
C VAL A 266 12.16 -10.56 -14.27
N GLY A 267 12.96 -10.10 -15.24
CA GLY A 267 14.15 -10.77 -15.73
C GLY A 267 13.84 -12.17 -16.28
N THR A 268 14.55 -13.18 -15.77
CA THR A 268 14.38 -14.60 -16.19
C THR A 268 13.29 -15.33 -15.40
N VAL A 269 12.68 -14.68 -14.41
CA VAL A 269 11.58 -15.28 -13.67
C VAL A 269 10.35 -15.30 -14.58
N GLN A 270 9.75 -16.47 -14.73
CA GLN A 270 8.47 -16.62 -15.41
C GLN A 270 7.36 -16.62 -14.34
N PRO A 271 6.66 -15.51 -14.13
CA PRO A 271 5.59 -15.46 -13.15
C PRO A 271 4.36 -16.20 -13.67
N ASP A 272 3.62 -16.85 -12.79
CA ASP A 272 2.34 -17.50 -13.12
C ASP A 272 1.25 -16.47 -13.43
N ALA A 273 1.37 -15.27 -12.89
CA ALA A 273 0.50 -14.13 -13.18
C ALA A 273 1.16 -12.80 -12.82
N VAL A 274 0.67 -11.72 -13.41
CA VAL A 274 0.96 -10.32 -13.05
C VAL A 274 -0.24 -9.74 -12.32
N LEU A 275 -0.01 -9.20 -11.14
CA LEU A 275 -1.02 -8.47 -10.36
C LEU A 275 -0.88 -6.97 -10.59
N LEU A 276 -1.95 -6.31 -11.01
CA LEU A 276 -2.02 -4.86 -11.14
C LEU A 276 -2.48 -4.24 -9.83
N VAL A 277 -1.67 -3.33 -9.27
CA VAL A 277 -1.88 -2.68 -7.97
C VAL A 277 -1.78 -1.18 -8.11
N GLY A 278 -2.61 -0.43 -7.38
CA GLY A 278 -2.63 1.03 -7.39
C GLY A 278 -3.61 1.64 -8.38
N GLY A 279 -4.02 2.88 -8.08
CA GLY A 279 -5.13 3.54 -8.76
C GLY A 279 -4.91 3.83 -10.25
N ALA A 280 -3.67 4.07 -10.67
CA ALA A 280 -3.37 4.31 -12.08
C ALA A 280 -3.50 3.03 -12.93
N CYS A 281 -3.42 1.84 -12.32
CA CYS A 281 -3.68 0.56 -13.00
C CYS A 281 -5.15 0.34 -13.41
N ARG A 282 -6.07 1.24 -13.03
CA ARG A 282 -7.44 1.22 -13.57
C ARG A 282 -7.52 1.53 -15.06
N MET A 283 -6.51 2.19 -15.62
CA MET A 283 -6.48 2.52 -17.04
C MET A 283 -6.24 1.27 -17.88
N PRO A 284 -7.15 0.91 -18.82
CA PRO A 284 -7.03 -0.31 -19.61
C PRO A 284 -5.72 -0.42 -20.38
N VAL A 285 -5.19 0.71 -20.86
CA VAL A 285 -3.92 0.77 -21.61
C VAL A 285 -2.74 0.14 -20.84
N ILE A 286 -2.74 0.20 -19.50
CA ILE A 286 -1.69 -0.43 -18.69
C ILE A 286 -1.79 -1.95 -18.77
N GLY A 287 -3.00 -2.50 -18.57
CA GLY A 287 -3.25 -3.93 -18.66
C GLY A 287 -3.00 -4.50 -20.05
N ASP A 288 -3.42 -3.78 -21.10
CA ASP A 288 -3.24 -4.16 -22.49
C ASP A 288 -1.75 -4.18 -22.88
N ALA A 289 -0.99 -3.15 -22.49
CA ALA A 289 0.44 -3.07 -22.75
C ALA A 289 1.22 -4.18 -22.04
N LEU A 290 0.90 -4.48 -20.77
CA LEU A 290 1.50 -5.58 -20.04
C LEU A 290 1.13 -6.93 -20.64
N SER A 291 -0.13 -7.15 -20.99
CA SER A 291 -0.59 -8.41 -21.62
C SER A 291 0.09 -8.68 -22.96
N SER A 292 0.50 -7.62 -23.67
CA SER A 292 1.27 -7.74 -24.91
C SER A 292 2.76 -8.04 -24.68
N ALA A 293 3.26 -7.79 -23.46
CA ALA A 293 4.69 -7.90 -23.14
C ALA A 293 5.06 -9.17 -22.36
N VAL A 294 4.08 -9.91 -21.84
CA VAL A 294 4.30 -11.13 -21.03
C VAL A 294 3.44 -12.29 -21.49
N ASP A 295 3.95 -13.52 -21.33
CA ASP A 295 3.26 -14.76 -21.73
C ASP A 295 2.38 -15.36 -20.61
N CYS A 296 2.04 -14.56 -19.58
CA CYS A 296 1.21 -14.99 -18.47
C CYS A 296 -0.02 -14.08 -18.30
N ARG A 297 -0.96 -14.49 -17.44
CA ARG A 297 -2.17 -13.69 -17.21
C ARG A 297 -1.86 -12.39 -16.47
N VAL A 298 -2.38 -11.28 -16.98
CA VAL A 298 -2.41 -10.00 -16.29
C VAL A 298 -3.76 -9.86 -15.57
N LEU A 299 -3.72 -9.67 -14.27
CA LEU A 299 -4.88 -9.68 -13.39
C LEU A 299 -5.07 -8.29 -12.77
N ALA A 300 -6.20 -7.67 -13.09
CA ALA A 300 -6.65 -6.42 -12.48
C ALA A 300 -7.87 -6.69 -11.59
N GLU A 301 -7.83 -6.24 -10.36
CA GLU A 301 -9.03 -6.16 -9.53
C GLU A 301 -9.90 -4.97 -9.95
N ALA A 302 -11.20 -5.01 -9.60
CA ALA A 302 -12.12 -3.90 -9.84
C ALA A 302 -11.67 -2.58 -9.18
N ALA A 303 -10.93 -2.69 -8.07
CA ALA A 303 -10.36 -1.58 -7.33
C ALA A 303 -8.90 -1.89 -6.92
N PRO A 304 -7.96 -1.81 -7.89
CA PRO A 304 -6.56 -2.18 -7.66
C PRO A 304 -5.86 -1.32 -6.60
N GLU A 305 -6.36 -0.12 -6.33
CA GLU A 305 -5.91 0.75 -5.24
C GLU A 305 -6.24 0.23 -3.84
N HIS A 306 -7.14 -0.73 -3.71
CA HIS A 306 -7.52 -1.31 -2.43
C HIS A 306 -6.83 -2.64 -2.14
N SER A 307 -6.09 -3.20 -3.10
CA SER A 307 -5.49 -4.54 -3.00
C SER A 307 -4.52 -4.65 -1.82
N VAL A 308 -3.70 -3.61 -1.58
CA VAL A 308 -2.74 -3.59 -0.47
C VAL A 308 -3.47 -3.55 0.87
N ALA A 309 -4.41 -2.62 1.08
CA ALA A 309 -5.15 -2.50 2.35
C ALA A 309 -5.89 -3.79 2.71
N LYS A 310 -6.56 -4.41 1.73
CA LYS A 310 -7.23 -5.70 1.93
C LYS A 310 -6.24 -6.81 2.29
N GLY A 311 -5.13 -6.88 1.57
CA GLY A 311 -4.08 -7.87 1.84
C GLY A 311 -3.42 -7.69 3.21
N LEU A 312 -3.30 -6.45 3.70
CA LEU A 312 -2.84 -6.17 5.05
C LEU A 312 -3.80 -6.73 6.11
N ALA A 313 -5.10 -6.54 5.93
CA ALA A 313 -6.08 -7.12 6.85
C ALA A 313 -6.05 -8.65 6.84
N VAL A 314 -5.84 -9.27 5.66
CA VAL A 314 -5.62 -10.72 5.54
C VAL A 314 -4.33 -11.15 6.24
N ALA A 315 -3.22 -10.42 6.03
CA ALA A 315 -1.95 -10.70 6.68
C ALA A 315 -2.04 -10.57 8.21
N ALA A 316 -2.75 -9.55 8.72
CA ALA A 316 -3.03 -9.39 10.15
C ALA A 316 -3.80 -10.58 10.72
N ARG A 317 -4.76 -11.12 9.98
CA ARG A 317 -5.48 -12.34 10.37
C ARG A 317 -4.56 -13.57 10.42
N LEU A 318 -3.68 -13.71 9.42
CA LEU A 318 -2.71 -14.82 9.37
C LEU A 318 -1.74 -14.79 10.55
N VAL A 319 -1.34 -13.62 11.03
CA VAL A 319 -0.50 -13.46 12.22
C VAL A 319 -1.18 -14.06 13.47
N LEU A 320 -2.50 -13.85 13.63
CA LEU A 320 -3.23 -14.34 14.80
C LEU A 320 -3.66 -15.80 14.69
N MET A 321 -4.09 -16.23 13.51
CA MET A 321 -4.76 -17.52 13.34
C MET A 321 -3.86 -18.57 12.68
N GLY A 322 -2.71 -18.16 12.16
CA GLY A 322 -1.88 -19.00 11.32
C GLY A 322 -2.49 -19.23 9.92
N PRO A 323 -1.73 -19.81 8.98
CA PRO A 323 -2.24 -20.23 7.69
C PRO A 323 -3.20 -21.40 7.89
N GLU A 324 -4.41 -21.34 7.32
CA GLU A 324 -5.32 -22.48 7.32
C GLU A 324 -4.69 -23.65 6.57
N VAL A 325 -4.70 -24.79 7.21
CA VAL A 325 -4.31 -26.06 6.58
C VAL A 325 -5.53 -26.53 5.76
N GLU A 326 -5.58 -26.16 4.46
CA GLU A 326 -6.44 -26.92 3.57
C GLU A 326 -5.89 -28.36 3.54
N PRO A 327 -6.73 -29.40 3.69
CA PRO A 327 -6.28 -30.76 3.45
C PRO A 327 -5.74 -30.82 2.02
N GLU A 328 -4.47 -31.19 1.88
CA GLU A 328 -3.93 -31.51 0.56
C GLU A 328 -4.90 -32.51 -0.08
N PRO A 329 -5.30 -32.30 -1.35
CA PRO A 329 -6.07 -33.31 -2.04
C PRO A 329 -5.23 -34.59 -1.95
N LEU A 330 -5.77 -35.59 -1.29
CA LEU A 330 -5.16 -36.90 -1.24
C LEU A 330 -4.82 -37.27 -2.69
N ASP A 331 -3.53 -37.37 -2.98
CA ASP A 331 -3.06 -37.82 -4.27
C ASP A 331 -3.46 -39.31 -4.37
N THR A 332 -4.65 -39.54 -4.90
CA THR A 332 -5.20 -40.89 -5.09
C THR A 332 -4.34 -41.69 -6.05
N SER A 333 -3.37 -41.13 -6.74
CA SER A 333 -2.40 -41.82 -7.58
C SER A 333 -1.39 -42.65 -6.77
N VAL A 334 -1.13 -42.26 -5.49
CA VAL A 334 -0.22 -43.00 -4.58
C VAL A 334 -0.86 -44.25 -3.99
N LEU A 335 -2.18 -44.31 -3.91
CA LEU A 335 -2.89 -45.47 -3.32
C LEU A 335 -3.03 -46.67 -4.25
N LEU A 336 -2.70 -46.53 -5.55
CA LEU A 336 -2.78 -47.64 -6.51
C LEU A 336 -1.45 -48.38 -6.74
N HIS A 337 -0.34 -47.98 -6.11
CA HIS A 337 0.98 -48.63 -6.32
C HIS A 337 1.57 -49.34 -5.10
N THR A 338 0.84 -49.49 -4.01
CA THR A 338 1.31 -50.24 -2.84
C THR A 338 0.63 -51.61 -2.73
N ARG A 339 0.61 -52.37 -3.81
CA ARG A 339 0.49 -53.85 -3.74
C ARG A 339 1.57 -54.44 -4.60
N GLU A 340 2.51 -55.16 -3.94
CA GLU A 340 3.62 -55.89 -4.51
C GLU A 340 4.92 -55.10 -4.80
N GLN A 341 5.70 -54.85 -3.72
CA GLN A 341 7.15 -55.01 -3.81
C GLN A 341 7.72 -55.13 -2.40
N SER A 342 8.16 -56.34 -2.07
CA SER A 342 8.87 -56.69 -0.83
C SER A 342 10.18 -55.91 -0.76
N LEU A 343 10.34 -55.09 0.29
CA LEU A 343 11.54 -54.36 0.63
C LEU A 343 12.69 -55.32 0.95
N ARG A 344 13.70 -55.37 0.09
CA ARG A 344 15.06 -55.78 0.47
C ARG A 344 15.90 -54.55 0.55
N PHE A 345 16.34 -54.19 1.76
CA PHE A 345 17.34 -53.15 1.99
C PHE A 345 18.75 -53.72 1.76
N PRO A 346 19.61 -53.14 0.93
CA PRO A 346 21.05 -53.41 0.98
C PRO A 346 21.65 -52.59 2.13
N VAL A 347 22.34 -53.28 3.01
CA VAL A 347 23.21 -52.70 4.02
C VAL A 347 24.44 -52.20 3.26
N GLY A 348 24.58 -50.89 3.10
CA GLY A 348 25.78 -50.25 2.56
C GLY A 348 26.61 -49.64 3.68
N GLU A 349 27.90 -49.86 3.57
CA GLU A 349 28.93 -49.48 4.53
C GLU A 349 28.98 -47.98 4.80
N VAL A 350 29.13 -47.64 6.08
CA VAL A 350 29.37 -46.29 6.58
C VAL A 350 30.82 -45.93 6.29
N ALA A 351 31.05 -44.98 5.38
CA ALA A 351 32.34 -44.30 5.23
C ALA A 351 32.48 -43.27 6.35
N GLY A 352 33.63 -43.25 7.02
CA GLY A 352 33.94 -42.38 8.14
C GLY A 352 34.11 -40.90 7.73
N PRO A 353 34.15 -39.99 8.71
CA PRO A 353 34.22 -38.57 8.45
C PRO A 353 35.66 -38.16 8.10
N ASP A 354 35.84 -37.56 6.90
CA ASP A 354 37.02 -36.77 6.62
C ASP A 354 36.79 -35.34 7.09
N ASP A 355 37.46 -35.00 8.18
CA ASP A 355 37.61 -33.65 8.72
C ASP A 355 38.55 -32.83 7.84
N ASP A 356 38.04 -31.87 7.10
CA ASP A 356 38.80 -30.72 6.62
C ASP A 356 37.93 -29.49 6.44
N PHE A 357 37.38 -28.99 7.56
CA PHE A 357 36.89 -27.63 7.64
C PHE A 357 37.91 -26.76 8.38
N THR A 358 38.83 -26.16 7.63
CA THR A 358 39.65 -25.05 8.14
C THR A 358 38.76 -23.83 8.33
N ALA A 359 38.52 -23.45 9.59
CA ALA A 359 37.75 -22.23 9.93
C ALA A 359 38.49 -21.00 9.32
N PRO A 360 37.71 -20.02 8.76
CA PRO A 360 38.33 -18.80 8.25
C PRO A 360 39.01 -18.04 9.39
N PRO A 361 40.15 -17.32 9.08
CA PRO A 361 40.90 -16.60 10.10
C PRO A 361 40.05 -15.54 10.80
N PRO A 362 40.28 -15.31 12.11
CA PRO A 362 39.53 -14.32 12.86
C PRO A 362 39.76 -12.92 12.27
N ARG A 363 38.68 -12.17 12.13
CA ARG A 363 38.73 -10.79 11.67
C ARG A 363 39.46 -9.94 12.69
N PRO A 364 40.33 -9.00 12.24
CA PRO A 364 41.01 -8.08 13.15
C PRO A 364 39.95 -7.23 13.91
N PRO A 365 40.19 -6.87 15.17
CA PRO A 365 39.32 -6.03 15.93
C PRO A 365 39.17 -4.66 15.27
N VAL A 366 37.92 -4.25 15.00
CA VAL A 366 37.61 -2.89 14.54
C VAL A 366 37.45 -2.02 15.78
N ASP A 367 38.38 -1.07 15.93
CA ASP A 367 38.29 -0.07 17.00
C ASP A 367 37.18 0.93 16.66
N VAL A 368 36.00 0.76 17.25
CA VAL A 368 34.85 1.65 17.06
C VAL A 368 34.85 2.67 18.20
N SER A 369 35.44 3.81 17.95
CA SER A 369 35.25 4.95 18.86
C SER A 369 33.78 5.36 18.88
N PRO A 370 33.14 5.49 20.03
CA PRO A 370 31.74 5.93 20.09
C PRO A 370 31.59 7.34 19.52
N LEU A 371 30.71 7.50 18.52
CA LEU A 371 30.33 8.83 18.05
C LEU A 371 29.46 9.47 19.15
N GLU A 372 29.97 10.51 19.79
CA GLU A 372 29.18 11.33 20.71
C GLU A 372 28.15 12.12 19.91
N LEU A 373 26.92 11.66 19.92
CA LEU A 373 25.79 12.41 19.38
C LEU A 373 25.38 13.53 20.36
N PRO A 374 25.14 14.76 19.87
CA PRO A 374 24.66 15.83 20.74
C PRO A 374 23.31 15.44 21.36
N PRO A 375 23.02 15.86 22.62
CA PRO A 375 21.81 15.46 23.31
C PRO A 375 20.57 15.94 22.56
N ARG A 376 19.73 14.98 22.09
CA ARG A 376 18.42 15.27 21.52
C ARG A 376 17.54 15.91 22.58
N ARG A 377 17.21 17.18 22.43
CA ARG A 377 16.12 17.81 23.19
C ARG A 377 14.79 17.24 22.67
N VAL A 378 14.35 16.15 23.25
CA VAL A 378 13.00 15.61 23.02
C VAL A 378 12.03 16.47 23.82
N LYS A 379 11.43 17.48 23.19
CA LYS A 379 10.19 18.05 23.71
C LYS A 379 9.09 17.03 23.38
N ARG A 380 8.64 16.30 24.40
CA ARG A 380 7.44 15.45 24.31
C ARG A 380 6.25 16.31 23.92
N VAL A 381 5.84 16.23 22.69
CA VAL A 381 4.58 16.79 22.22
C VAL A 381 3.57 15.64 22.14
N ALA A 382 2.91 15.36 23.27
CA ALA A 382 1.70 14.56 23.28
C ALA A 382 0.57 15.43 22.71
N ARG A 383 0.35 15.39 21.40
CA ARG A 383 -0.73 16.11 20.73
C ARG A 383 -1.84 15.14 20.36
N VAL A 384 -2.98 15.33 20.97
CA VAL A 384 -4.19 14.54 20.76
C VAL A 384 -4.85 14.98 19.46
N LEU A 385 -5.03 14.05 18.53
CA LEU A 385 -5.96 14.22 17.41
C LEU A 385 -7.38 14.14 17.95
N LYS A 386 -8.21 15.17 17.69
CA LYS A 386 -9.64 15.10 18.02
C LYS A 386 -10.39 14.38 16.88
N PRO A 387 -11.25 13.39 17.18
CA PRO A 387 -12.15 12.81 16.17
C PRO A 387 -13.10 13.89 15.62
N ALA A 388 -13.44 13.79 14.34
CA ALA A 388 -14.36 14.69 13.69
C ALA A 388 -15.73 14.63 14.39
N GLY A 389 -16.12 15.72 15.04
CA GLY A 389 -17.39 15.80 15.75
C GLY A 389 -18.57 15.56 14.81
N ARG A 390 -19.47 14.65 15.18
CA ARG A 390 -20.78 14.51 14.55
C ARG A 390 -21.45 15.88 14.52
N ARG A 391 -21.74 16.40 13.35
CA ARG A 391 -22.65 17.53 13.18
C ARG A 391 -24.03 17.06 13.65
N SER A 392 -24.41 17.47 14.84
CA SER A 392 -25.79 17.37 15.28
C SER A 392 -26.64 18.37 14.47
N SER A 393 -27.48 17.86 13.63
CA SER A 393 -28.56 18.66 13.00
C SER A 393 -29.54 19.08 14.08
N SER A 394 -29.36 20.25 14.66
CA SER A 394 -30.42 20.89 15.46
C SER A 394 -31.44 21.51 14.52
N SER A 395 -32.54 20.81 14.33
CA SER A 395 -33.74 21.40 13.76
C SER A 395 -34.32 22.41 14.78
N SER A 396 -34.11 23.69 14.54
CA SER A 396 -34.85 24.75 15.22
C SER A 396 -36.30 24.74 14.70
N ARG A 397 -37.20 24.21 15.50
CA ARG A 397 -38.64 24.52 15.37
C ARG A 397 -38.84 25.95 15.85
N SER A 398 -39.18 26.84 14.93
CA SER A 398 -39.80 28.12 15.24
C SER A 398 -41.17 27.85 15.87
N ARG A 399 -41.36 28.30 17.08
CA ARG A 399 -42.71 28.55 17.65
C ARG A 399 -43.05 30.00 17.35
N ASP A 400 -44.07 30.16 16.53
CA ASP A 400 -44.87 31.35 16.48
C ASP A 400 -45.70 31.38 17.78
N ASP A 401 -45.54 32.38 18.56
CA ASP A 401 -46.55 32.78 19.58
C ASP A 401 -46.96 34.21 19.22
N ASP A 402 -48.20 34.30 18.73
CA ASP A 402 -49.02 35.50 18.74
C ASP A 402 -49.25 35.91 20.20
N GLU A 403 -49.02 37.15 20.52
CA GLU A 403 -49.85 37.83 21.53
C GLU A 403 -50.03 39.30 21.22
N ASP A 404 -51.31 39.62 21.06
CA ASP A 404 -51.96 40.90 21.01
C ASP A 404 -51.66 41.80 22.23
N GLY A 405 -51.68 43.13 22.02
CA GLY A 405 -52.23 43.92 23.09
C GLY A 405 -51.54 45.24 23.41
N ARG A 406 -52.09 46.31 22.83
CA ARG A 406 -52.11 47.73 23.21
C ARG A 406 -50.89 48.59 22.78
#